data_0c16a790206f8e2141fed1a98f8e1875
#
_entry.id   0c16a790206f8e2141fed1a98f8e1875
#
_cell.length_a   1.000
_cell.length_b   1.000
_cell.length_c   1.000
_cell.angle_alpha   90.00
_cell.angle_beta   90.00
_cell.angle_gamma   90.00
#
_symmetry.space_group_name_H-M   'P 1'
#
loop_
_entity.id
_entity.type
_entity.pdbx_description
1 polymer ?
#
loop_
_entity_poly.entity_id
_entity_poly.type
_entity_poly.pdbx_seq_one_letter_code
_entity_poly.pdbx_strand_id
1 'polypeptide(L)'
;MRKILLISSICLTYKLFFYNKKKTVTINDEKIIQDPKGNQYIVESRIGKGTFGKVVQCRFKNAIYALKVQTNYFSGEVYILQAVKGSKYCVQMYSSFVNGPLLYIVFEKLHKSVYDVLCLKAMSNTDVVSISRQMLEALRFLKSKHIIHCDIKPENIMFVNENDNTVKLIDFGLAMYDYQTERHYTISSPPYRCPENILSIDWSFGADIWSLGCVICEMKSGNRFFDSGDYFEDSPNDDAQCRHLCEIEIVCGFFPKQMVHTSNVAKKFFCSNGVSNRILSKQLSKESSEILKKQKLIPQLFHNLAAADLVQKMLAIDPVDRITPENALNHNFFVN
;
A
#
# COMPACT_ATOMS: atom_id res chain seq x y z
N MET A 1 13.10 22.89 17.85
CA MET A 1 14.39 22.41 17.31
C MET A 1 14.84 21.05 17.82
N ARG A 2 14.82 20.70 19.12
CA ARG A 2 15.25 19.35 19.59
C ARG A 2 14.42 18.16 19.09
N LYS A 3 13.12 18.31 18.82
CA LYS A 3 12.26 17.23 18.24
C LYS A 3 12.56 16.93 16.77
N ILE A 4 13.01 17.90 15.99
CA ILE A 4 13.32 17.74 14.55
C ILE A 4 14.65 16.98 14.37
N LEU A 5 15.64 17.20 15.26
CA LEU A 5 16.91 16.48 15.24
C LEU A 5 16.80 14.99 15.61
N LEU A 6 15.83 14.61 16.46
CA LEU A 6 15.58 13.20 16.79
C LEU A 6 14.96 12.42 15.60
N ILE A 7 14.15 13.08 14.79
CA ILE A 7 13.46 12.48 13.63
C ILE A 7 14.43 12.26 12.47
N SER A 8 15.39 13.15 12.24
CA SER A 8 16.43 12.97 11.21
C SER A 8 17.39 11.80 11.54
N SER A 9 17.65 11.55 12.82
CA SER A 9 18.42 10.40 13.31
C SER A 9 17.69 9.07 13.07
N ILE A 10 16.36 9.06 13.12
CA ILE A 10 15.52 7.88 12.86
C ILE A 10 15.55 7.52 11.36
N CYS A 11 15.58 8.51 10.46
CA CYS A 11 15.67 8.30 9.01
C CYS A 11 17.04 7.69 8.59
N LEU A 12 18.13 8.10 9.24
CA LEU A 12 19.48 7.58 8.96
C LEU A 12 19.59 6.09 9.36
N THR A 13 18.90 5.69 10.44
CA THR A 13 18.81 4.29 10.87
C THR A 13 17.98 3.44 9.91
N TYR A 14 16.96 4.01 9.23
CA TYR A 14 16.18 3.32 8.20
C TYR A 14 17.07 2.96 6.99
N LYS A 15 17.90 3.88 6.52
CA LYS A 15 18.86 3.66 5.40
C LYS A 15 19.89 2.57 5.70
N LEU A 16 20.43 2.54 6.92
CA LEU A 16 21.37 1.50 7.39
C LEU A 16 20.70 0.13 7.56
N PHE A 17 19.41 0.09 7.79
CA PHE A 17 18.67 -1.15 8.03
C PHE A 17 18.33 -1.92 6.74
N PHE A 18 17.97 -1.23 5.66
CA PHE A 18 17.80 -1.87 4.35
C PHE A 18 19.12 -2.39 3.77
N TYR A 19 20.27 -1.80 4.17
CA TYR A 19 21.58 -2.21 3.69
C TYR A 19 22.21 -3.35 4.52
N ASN A 20 21.81 -3.53 5.78
CA ASN A 20 22.32 -4.61 6.65
C ASN A 20 21.34 -5.78 6.73
N LYS A 21 21.26 -6.57 5.68
CA LYS A 21 20.54 -7.84 5.64
C LYS A 21 21.07 -8.84 6.68
N LYS A 22 20.12 -9.45 7.41
CA LYS A 22 20.18 -10.77 8.04
C LYS A 22 21.00 -10.92 9.32
N LYS A 23 20.41 -10.47 10.44
CA LYS A 23 20.32 -11.37 11.58
C LYS A 23 18.87 -11.81 11.69
N THR A 24 18.54 -12.96 11.15
CA THR A 24 17.27 -13.65 11.39
C THR A 24 17.22 -13.99 12.88
N VAL A 25 16.59 -13.12 13.67
CA VAL A 25 16.20 -13.52 15.03
C VAL A 25 15.10 -14.56 14.84
N THR A 26 15.39 -15.80 15.22
CA THR A 26 14.39 -16.86 15.22
C THR A 26 13.32 -16.47 16.21
N ILE A 27 12.15 -16.06 15.71
CA ILE A 27 10.99 -15.79 16.55
C ILE A 27 10.46 -17.18 16.93
N ASN A 28 10.86 -17.67 18.11
CA ASN A 28 10.41 -18.96 18.62
C ASN A 28 8.88 -18.99 18.70
N ASP A 29 8.29 -20.16 18.49
CA ASP A 29 6.85 -20.37 18.64
C ASP A 29 6.51 -20.49 20.13
N GLU A 30 6.63 -19.35 20.82
CA GLU A 30 6.27 -19.27 22.24
C GLU A 30 4.76 -19.44 22.39
N LYS A 31 4.36 -20.32 23.30
CA LYS A 31 2.95 -20.52 23.65
C LYS A 31 2.39 -19.38 24.50
N ILE A 32 3.25 -18.68 25.24
CA ILE A 32 2.89 -17.57 26.12
C ILE A 32 3.90 -16.44 25.88
N ILE A 33 3.39 -15.24 25.60
CA ILE A 33 4.17 -14.01 25.49
C ILE A 33 3.83 -13.14 26.69
N GLN A 34 4.83 -12.70 27.42
CA GLN A 34 4.65 -11.86 28.61
C GLN A 34 5.13 -10.43 28.36
N ASP A 35 4.31 -9.45 28.72
CA ASP A 35 4.71 -8.04 28.69
C ASP A 35 5.51 -7.65 29.96
N PRO A 36 6.19 -6.49 29.98
CA PRO A 36 6.95 -6.04 31.15
C PRO A 36 6.13 -5.82 32.43
N LYS A 37 4.81 -5.76 32.31
CA LYS A 37 3.88 -5.61 33.46
C LYS A 37 3.42 -6.96 34.01
N GLY A 38 3.90 -8.08 33.42
CA GLY A 38 3.52 -9.43 33.82
C GLY A 38 2.22 -9.95 33.16
N ASN A 39 1.61 -9.21 32.24
CA ASN A 39 0.45 -9.70 31.52
C ASN A 39 0.86 -10.81 30.53
N GLN A 40 0.11 -11.91 30.53
CA GLN A 40 0.38 -13.08 29.70
C GLN A 40 -0.60 -13.16 28.54
N TYR A 41 -0.06 -13.17 27.31
CA TYR A 41 -0.79 -13.39 26.08
C TYR A 41 -0.61 -14.83 25.64
N ILE A 42 -1.67 -15.63 25.66
CA ILE A 42 -1.66 -17.04 25.26
C ILE A 42 -1.78 -17.08 23.73
N VAL A 43 -0.76 -17.59 23.07
CA VAL A 43 -0.74 -17.71 21.60
C VAL A 43 -1.61 -18.92 21.20
N GLU A 44 -2.60 -18.66 20.34
CA GLU A 44 -3.53 -19.68 19.85
C GLU A 44 -3.14 -20.18 18.45
N SER A 45 -2.82 -19.26 17.55
CA SER A 45 -2.46 -19.61 16.17
C SER A 45 -1.64 -18.50 15.50
N ARG A 46 -0.93 -18.87 14.44
CA ARG A 46 -0.31 -17.92 13.55
C ARG A 46 -1.34 -17.48 12.50
N ILE A 47 -1.53 -16.17 12.32
CA ILE A 47 -2.52 -15.60 11.40
C ILE A 47 -1.87 -14.79 10.26
N GLY A 48 -0.56 -14.51 10.32
CA GLY A 48 0.14 -13.81 9.25
C GLY A 48 1.65 -13.93 9.33
N LYS A 49 2.28 -13.74 8.17
CA LYS A 49 3.74 -13.56 8.02
C LYS A 49 3.93 -12.34 7.13
N GLY A 50 4.50 -11.28 7.67
CA GLY A 50 4.87 -10.08 6.92
C GLY A 50 6.37 -10.01 6.67
N THR A 51 6.79 -9.04 5.87
CA THR A 51 8.19 -8.74 5.56
C THR A 51 8.99 -8.43 6.84
N PHE A 52 8.35 -7.86 7.83
CA PHE A 52 8.99 -7.38 9.07
C PHE A 52 8.82 -8.31 10.28
N GLY A 53 8.02 -9.38 10.16
CA GLY A 53 7.77 -10.25 11.31
C GLY A 53 6.63 -11.23 11.12
N LYS A 54 6.11 -11.76 12.23
CA LYS A 54 4.95 -12.63 12.27
C LYS A 54 3.78 -11.96 12.99
N VAL A 55 2.56 -12.35 12.64
CA VAL A 55 1.34 -11.97 13.37
C VAL A 55 0.69 -13.24 13.91
N VAL A 56 0.41 -13.24 15.20
CA VAL A 56 -0.25 -14.34 15.89
C VAL A 56 -1.58 -13.88 16.48
N GLN A 57 -2.56 -14.78 16.50
CA GLN A 57 -3.74 -14.60 17.32
C GLN A 57 -3.40 -15.01 18.74
N CYS A 58 -3.75 -14.18 19.69
CA CYS A 58 -3.54 -14.46 21.10
C CYS A 58 -4.77 -14.10 21.93
N ARG A 59 -4.88 -14.78 23.07
CA ARG A 59 -5.88 -14.51 24.10
C ARG A 59 -5.22 -13.84 25.30
N PHE A 60 -5.81 -12.73 25.72
CA PHE A 60 -5.47 -12.07 26.97
C PHE A 60 -6.75 -11.81 27.76
N LYS A 61 -6.81 -12.34 28.98
CA LYS A 61 -8.06 -12.40 29.76
C LYS A 61 -9.16 -13.09 28.92
N ASN A 62 -10.30 -12.43 28.73
CA ASN A 62 -11.45 -12.96 27.98
C ASN A 62 -11.56 -12.43 26.55
N ALA A 63 -10.53 -11.76 26.04
CA ALA A 63 -10.55 -11.15 24.71
C ALA A 63 -9.46 -11.71 23.79
N ILE A 64 -9.74 -11.68 22.49
CA ILE A 64 -8.83 -12.14 21.43
C ILE A 64 -8.20 -10.91 20.75
N TYR A 65 -6.90 -10.99 20.48
CA TYR A 65 -6.09 -9.94 19.89
C TYR A 65 -5.25 -10.48 18.74
N ALA A 66 -4.83 -9.58 17.84
CA ALA A 66 -3.75 -9.85 16.91
C ALA A 66 -2.47 -9.24 17.50
N LEU A 67 -1.41 -10.03 17.57
CA LEU A 67 -0.11 -9.62 18.10
C LEU A 67 0.94 -9.69 16.99
N LYS A 68 1.42 -8.53 16.53
CA LYS A 68 2.53 -8.41 15.58
C LYS A 68 3.84 -8.45 16.34
N VAL A 69 4.73 -9.34 15.92
CA VAL A 69 6.06 -9.51 16.53
C VAL A 69 7.12 -9.13 15.49
N GLN A 70 7.97 -8.18 15.81
CA GLN A 70 9.02 -7.65 14.93
C GLN A 70 10.38 -7.72 15.61
N THR A 71 11.44 -7.79 14.80
CA THR A 71 12.83 -7.83 15.27
C THR A 71 13.48 -6.46 15.45
N ASN A 72 12.72 -5.37 15.22
CA ASN A 72 13.24 -4.02 15.24
C ASN A 72 12.62 -3.18 16.36
N TYR A 73 13.46 -2.62 17.23
CA TYR A 73 13.05 -1.79 18.36
C TYR A 73 12.52 -0.41 18.00
N PHE A 74 12.96 0.14 16.85
CA PHE A 74 12.62 1.49 16.42
C PHE A 74 11.73 1.43 15.18
N SER A 75 10.55 0.83 15.33
CA SER A 75 9.54 0.91 14.30
C SER A 75 8.87 2.27 14.35
N GLY A 76 9.04 3.09 13.32
CA GLY A 76 8.25 4.30 13.11
C GLY A 76 6.74 4.02 13.11
N GLU A 77 6.37 2.76 12.84
CA GLU A 77 5.01 2.25 12.84
C GLU A 77 4.26 2.56 14.15
N VAL A 78 4.89 2.39 15.33
CA VAL A 78 4.24 2.65 16.62
C VAL A 78 3.83 4.13 16.75
N TYR A 79 4.68 5.06 16.30
CA TYR A 79 4.36 6.50 16.32
C TYR A 79 3.23 6.85 15.37
N ILE A 80 3.23 6.27 14.18
CA ILE A 80 2.14 6.42 13.21
C ILE A 80 0.84 5.86 13.79
N LEU A 81 0.86 4.65 14.36
CA LEU A 81 -0.31 4.02 14.98
C LEU A 81 -0.86 4.83 16.16
N GLN A 82 -0.01 5.51 16.92
CA GLN A 82 -0.45 6.45 17.95
C GLN A 82 -1.15 7.68 17.35
N ALA A 83 -0.62 8.21 16.24
CA ALA A 83 -1.20 9.37 15.55
C ALA A 83 -2.56 9.07 14.91
N VAL A 84 -2.79 7.83 14.45
CA VAL A 84 -4.07 7.40 13.85
C VAL A 84 -5.06 6.81 14.84
N LYS A 85 -4.73 6.77 16.12
CA LYS A 85 -5.59 6.25 17.17
C LYS A 85 -6.94 6.98 17.19
N GLY A 86 -8.02 6.20 17.28
CA GLY A 86 -9.40 6.71 17.28
C GLY A 86 -10.04 6.85 15.91
N SER A 87 -9.31 6.65 14.82
CA SER A 87 -9.93 6.53 13.50
C SER A 87 -10.74 5.24 13.39
N LYS A 88 -11.98 5.35 12.93
CA LYS A 88 -12.83 4.17 12.71
C LYS A 88 -12.39 3.33 11.49
N TYR A 89 -11.58 3.91 10.61
CA TYR A 89 -11.12 3.26 9.37
C TYR A 89 -9.65 2.81 9.40
N CYS A 90 -8.96 2.98 10.53
CA CYS A 90 -7.61 2.47 10.74
C CYS A 90 -7.61 1.45 11.88
N VAL A 91 -6.73 0.45 11.77
CA VAL A 91 -6.58 -0.56 12.82
C VAL A 91 -6.23 0.09 14.16
N GLN A 92 -6.82 -0.39 15.25
CA GLN A 92 -6.54 0.12 16.59
C GLN A 92 -5.41 -0.66 17.24
N MET A 93 -4.35 0.05 17.58
CA MET A 93 -3.32 -0.44 18.48
C MET A 93 -3.75 -0.23 19.93
N TYR A 94 -3.77 -1.31 20.71
CA TYR A 94 -4.08 -1.24 22.14
C TYR A 94 -2.84 -0.96 23.00
N SER A 95 -1.75 -1.65 22.68
CA SER A 95 -0.46 -1.45 23.37
C SER A 95 0.70 -1.91 22.50
N SER A 96 1.90 -1.49 22.90
CA SER A 96 3.15 -2.03 22.37
C SER A 96 4.16 -2.18 23.51
N PHE A 97 5.03 -3.17 23.41
CA PHE A 97 6.09 -3.41 24.38
C PHE A 97 7.27 -4.11 23.75
N VAL A 98 8.42 -3.98 24.39
CA VAL A 98 9.66 -4.65 24.01
C VAL A 98 9.96 -5.76 25.02
N ASN A 99 10.31 -6.93 24.51
CA ASN A 99 10.82 -8.03 25.32
C ASN A 99 12.05 -8.64 24.59
N GLY A 100 13.23 -8.54 25.22
CA GLY A 100 14.49 -8.90 24.58
C GLY A 100 14.72 -8.11 23.28
N PRO A 101 15.06 -8.78 22.16
CA PRO A 101 15.29 -8.13 20.86
C PRO A 101 14.01 -7.89 20.05
N LEU A 102 12.82 -8.13 20.61
CA LEU A 102 11.57 -8.11 19.88
C LEU A 102 10.67 -6.96 20.34
N LEU A 103 10.04 -6.32 19.36
CA LEU A 103 8.93 -5.39 19.54
C LEU A 103 7.63 -6.15 19.30
N TYR A 104 6.71 -6.01 20.22
CA TYR A 104 5.37 -6.58 20.20
C TYR A 104 4.36 -5.44 20.08
N ILE A 105 3.40 -5.57 19.15
CA ILE A 105 2.32 -4.59 18.97
C ILE A 105 1.00 -5.34 19.04
N VAL A 106 0.16 -4.95 20.00
CA VAL A 106 -1.15 -5.57 20.27
C VAL A 106 -2.23 -4.78 19.54
N PHE A 107 -2.94 -5.45 18.62
CA PHE A 107 -4.02 -4.89 17.82
C PHE A 107 -5.36 -5.52 18.14
N GLU A 108 -6.43 -4.81 17.76
CA GLU A 108 -7.74 -5.46 17.62
C GLU A 108 -7.65 -6.64 16.64
N LYS A 109 -8.42 -7.70 16.90
CA LYS A 109 -8.51 -8.83 15.97
C LYS A 109 -9.58 -8.52 14.92
N LEU A 110 -9.13 -8.39 13.67
CA LEU A 110 -10.00 -8.23 12.50
C LEU A 110 -10.30 -9.59 11.86
N HIS A 111 -11.23 -9.63 10.91
CA HIS A 111 -11.67 -10.87 10.28
C HIS A 111 -10.76 -11.26 9.10
N LYS A 112 -11.19 -11.16 7.87
CA LYS A 112 -10.46 -11.48 6.64
C LYS A 112 -10.09 -10.21 5.88
N SER A 113 -9.11 -10.31 5.00
CA SER A 113 -8.75 -9.21 4.10
C SER A 113 -9.66 -9.15 2.86
N VAL A 114 -9.62 -8.01 2.17
CA VAL A 114 -10.23 -7.89 0.82
C VAL A 114 -9.58 -8.89 -0.13
N TYR A 115 -8.27 -9.15 0.00
CA TYR A 115 -7.56 -10.15 -0.78
C TYR A 115 -8.16 -11.55 -0.60
N ASP A 116 -8.44 -11.98 0.64
CA ASP A 116 -9.05 -13.29 0.91
C ASP A 116 -10.41 -13.47 0.22
N VAL A 117 -11.17 -12.37 0.09
CA VAL A 117 -12.45 -12.39 -0.65
C VAL A 117 -12.20 -12.49 -2.15
N LEU A 118 -11.25 -11.73 -2.68
CA LEU A 118 -10.91 -11.71 -4.09
C LEU A 118 -10.35 -13.04 -4.59
N CYS A 119 -9.67 -13.81 -3.74
CA CYS A 119 -9.26 -15.19 -4.06
C CYS A 119 -10.44 -16.13 -4.38
N LEU A 120 -11.65 -15.76 -3.96
CA LEU A 120 -12.85 -16.57 -4.18
C LEU A 120 -13.71 -16.03 -5.35
N LYS A 121 -13.87 -14.71 -5.44
CA LYS A 121 -14.71 -14.05 -6.45
C LYS A 121 -14.49 -12.54 -6.49
N ALA A 122 -14.84 -11.92 -7.61
CA ALA A 122 -14.97 -10.46 -7.71
C ALA A 122 -16.08 -9.95 -6.76
N MET A 123 -15.96 -8.70 -6.34
CA MET A 123 -16.90 -8.08 -5.41
C MET A 123 -18.13 -7.51 -6.12
N SER A 124 -19.25 -7.44 -5.39
CA SER A 124 -20.46 -6.77 -5.89
C SER A 124 -20.22 -5.25 -6.03
N ASN A 125 -21.01 -4.59 -6.87
CA ASN A 125 -20.91 -3.12 -7.02
C ASN A 125 -21.16 -2.40 -5.69
N THR A 126 -22.09 -2.88 -4.87
CA THR A 126 -22.41 -2.29 -3.56
C THR A 126 -21.25 -2.41 -2.60
N ASP A 127 -20.54 -3.54 -2.61
CA ASP A 127 -19.34 -3.74 -1.77
C ASP A 127 -18.21 -2.84 -2.23
N VAL A 128 -17.97 -2.76 -3.56
CA VAL A 128 -16.94 -1.88 -4.14
C VAL A 128 -17.20 -0.42 -3.74
N VAL A 129 -18.45 0.08 -3.86
CA VAL A 129 -18.83 1.45 -3.46
C VAL A 129 -18.58 1.66 -1.96
N SER A 130 -19.05 0.72 -1.11
CA SER A 130 -18.93 0.83 0.34
C SER A 130 -17.47 0.86 0.80
N ILE A 131 -16.66 -0.08 0.32
CA ILE A 131 -15.23 -0.19 0.69
C ILE A 131 -14.45 1.01 0.16
N SER A 132 -14.68 1.41 -1.09
CA SER A 132 -14.01 2.57 -1.70
C SER A 132 -14.26 3.84 -0.89
N ARG A 133 -15.51 4.09 -0.47
CA ARG A 133 -15.85 5.24 0.38
C ARG A 133 -15.09 5.21 1.70
N GLN A 134 -15.07 4.06 2.38
CA GLN A 134 -14.38 3.91 3.66
C GLN A 134 -12.88 4.11 3.54
N MET A 135 -12.26 3.61 2.47
CA MET A 135 -10.84 3.81 2.22
C MET A 135 -10.51 5.26 1.86
N LEU A 136 -11.35 5.95 1.10
CA LEU A 136 -11.17 7.39 0.85
C LEU A 136 -11.30 8.21 2.13
N GLU A 137 -12.22 7.85 3.04
CA GLU A 137 -12.30 8.46 4.36
C GLU A 137 -11.04 8.19 5.21
N ALA A 138 -10.49 6.97 5.13
CA ALA A 138 -9.20 6.65 5.76
C ALA A 138 -8.08 7.54 5.21
N LEU A 139 -7.95 7.66 3.88
CA LEU A 139 -6.92 8.47 3.23
C LEU A 139 -7.09 9.96 3.51
N ARG A 140 -8.33 10.47 3.56
CA ARG A 140 -8.63 11.86 3.99
C ARG A 140 -8.16 12.10 5.42
N PHE A 141 -8.44 11.15 6.32
CA PHE A 141 -7.99 11.23 7.71
C PHE A 141 -6.46 11.20 7.81
N LEU A 142 -5.80 10.27 7.11
CA LEU A 142 -4.33 10.18 7.10
C LEU A 142 -3.69 11.47 6.59
N LYS A 143 -4.22 12.04 5.49
CA LYS A 143 -3.77 13.32 4.94
C LYS A 143 -3.89 14.45 5.97
N SER A 144 -4.98 14.51 6.75
CA SER A 144 -5.15 15.49 7.82
C SER A 144 -4.15 15.35 8.97
N LYS A 145 -3.51 14.18 9.08
CA LYS A 145 -2.43 13.88 10.03
C LYS A 145 -1.04 13.97 9.40
N HIS A 146 -0.95 14.41 8.15
CA HIS A 146 0.30 14.45 7.39
C HIS A 146 0.96 13.07 7.22
N ILE A 147 0.16 11.99 7.11
CA ILE A 147 0.62 10.62 6.98
C ILE A 147 0.29 10.10 5.60
N ILE A 148 1.25 9.45 4.95
CA ILE A 148 1.12 8.69 3.71
C ILE A 148 1.29 7.23 4.09
N HIS A 149 0.37 6.35 3.66
CA HIS A 149 0.39 4.93 4.04
C HIS A 149 1.48 4.14 3.33
N CYS A 150 1.70 4.42 2.05
CA CYS A 150 2.74 3.84 1.20
C CYS A 150 2.59 2.35 0.85
N ASP A 151 1.53 1.64 1.29
CA ASP A 151 1.29 0.23 0.92
C ASP A 151 -0.21 -0.11 0.88
N ILE A 152 -0.98 0.68 0.15
CA ILE A 152 -2.41 0.38 -0.09
C ILE A 152 -2.53 -0.78 -1.07
N LYS A 153 -3.16 -1.88 -0.61
CA LYS A 153 -3.43 -3.10 -1.39
C LYS A 153 -4.53 -3.93 -0.72
N PRO A 154 -5.15 -4.90 -1.42
CA PRO A 154 -6.24 -5.70 -0.88
C PRO A 154 -5.89 -6.46 0.41
N GLU A 155 -4.64 -6.88 0.57
CA GLU A 155 -4.13 -7.56 1.77
C GLU A 155 -4.17 -6.65 3.00
N ASN A 156 -4.01 -5.34 2.81
CA ASN A 156 -3.95 -4.34 3.87
C ASN A 156 -5.29 -3.67 4.17
N ILE A 157 -6.38 -4.16 3.58
CA ILE A 157 -7.76 -3.73 3.86
C ILE A 157 -8.50 -4.92 4.45
N MET A 158 -8.86 -4.86 5.74
CA MET A 158 -9.47 -5.97 6.45
C MET A 158 -10.89 -5.65 6.92
N PHE A 159 -11.77 -6.62 6.79
CA PHE A 159 -13.12 -6.57 7.37
C PHE A 159 -13.06 -6.62 8.89
N VAL A 160 -13.89 -5.82 9.55
CA VAL A 160 -13.98 -5.80 11.01
C VAL A 160 -14.60 -7.10 11.53
N ASN A 161 -15.65 -7.57 10.86
CA ASN A 161 -16.35 -8.80 11.19
C ASN A 161 -16.84 -9.52 9.91
N GLU A 162 -17.52 -10.64 10.06
CA GLU A 162 -17.98 -11.48 8.95
C GLU A 162 -19.24 -10.92 8.25
N ASN A 163 -20.05 -10.14 8.97
CA ASN A 163 -21.46 -9.92 8.60
C ASN A 163 -21.70 -8.54 7.97
N ASP A 164 -20.71 -7.67 7.89
CA ASP A 164 -20.86 -6.36 7.28
C ASP A 164 -19.62 -5.94 6.47
N ASN A 165 -19.77 -4.89 5.66
CA ASN A 165 -18.71 -4.35 4.81
C ASN A 165 -17.91 -3.25 5.52
N THR A 166 -17.89 -3.22 6.86
CA THR A 166 -17.01 -2.31 7.60
C THR A 166 -15.58 -2.82 7.48
N VAL A 167 -14.70 -1.95 6.95
CA VAL A 167 -13.30 -2.29 6.72
C VAL A 167 -12.38 -1.31 7.43
N LYS A 168 -11.18 -1.77 7.72
CA LYS A 168 -10.09 -0.97 8.28
C LYS A 168 -8.81 -1.17 7.49
N LEU A 169 -8.06 -0.09 7.35
CA LEU A 169 -6.71 -0.09 6.81
C LEU A 169 -5.75 -0.57 7.89
N ILE A 170 -4.88 -1.49 7.52
CA ILE A 170 -3.89 -2.13 8.41
C ILE A 170 -2.46 -1.94 7.88
N ASP A 171 -1.48 -2.35 8.66
CA ASP A 171 -0.04 -2.39 8.34
C ASP A 171 0.57 -1.04 7.96
N PHE A 172 0.85 -0.25 8.97
CA PHE A 172 1.52 1.05 8.87
C PHE A 172 3.05 0.94 8.87
N GLY A 173 3.60 -0.24 8.57
CA GLY A 173 5.05 -0.50 8.60
C GLY A 173 5.86 0.30 7.59
N LEU A 174 5.25 0.71 6.45
CA LEU A 174 5.85 1.58 5.44
C LEU A 174 5.35 3.02 5.51
N ALA A 175 4.39 3.31 6.39
CA ALA A 175 3.79 4.64 6.48
C ALA A 175 4.81 5.69 6.97
N MET A 176 4.69 6.90 6.45
CA MET A 176 5.57 8.01 6.80
C MET A 176 4.85 9.36 6.83
N TYR A 177 5.48 10.34 7.42
CA TYR A 177 4.98 11.71 7.38
C TYR A 177 5.38 12.41 6.07
N ASP A 178 4.51 13.26 5.52
CA ASP A 178 4.71 13.97 4.25
C ASP A 178 5.85 15.00 4.28
N TYR A 179 6.25 15.47 5.45
CA TYR A 179 7.37 16.40 5.65
C TYR A 179 8.74 15.69 5.72
N GLN A 180 8.78 14.37 5.61
CA GLN A 180 10.04 13.64 5.47
C GLN A 180 10.61 13.89 4.07
N THR A 181 11.79 14.51 3.99
CA THR A 181 12.34 15.09 2.76
C THR A 181 12.94 14.07 1.79
N GLU A 182 13.25 12.87 2.25
CA GLU A 182 13.83 11.83 1.41
C GLU A 182 12.72 10.96 0.79
N ARG A 183 12.19 11.35 -0.39
CA ARG A 183 11.10 10.66 -1.10
C ARG A 183 11.58 9.80 -2.27
N HIS A 184 12.85 9.40 -2.28
CA HIS A 184 13.41 8.57 -3.36
C HIS A 184 13.29 7.07 -3.10
N TYR A 185 12.53 6.67 -2.06
CA TYR A 185 12.32 5.25 -1.76
C TYR A 185 11.30 4.65 -2.68
N THR A 186 11.53 3.38 -3.03
CA THR A 186 10.50 2.55 -3.62
C THR A 186 9.42 2.27 -2.58
N ILE A 187 8.20 2.69 -2.86
CA ILE A 187 7.02 2.44 -2.04
C ILE A 187 6.04 1.54 -2.78
N SER A 188 5.05 1.06 -2.07
CA SER A 188 3.96 0.23 -2.56
C SER A 188 4.40 -1.10 -3.17
N SER A 189 3.56 -2.08 -3.03
CA SER A 189 3.72 -3.35 -3.74
C SER A 189 3.62 -3.12 -5.25
N PRO A 190 4.41 -3.81 -6.09
CA PRO A 190 4.54 -3.48 -7.52
C PRO A 190 3.23 -3.26 -8.29
N PRO A 191 2.17 -4.11 -8.16
CA PRO A 191 0.92 -3.92 -8.92
C PRO A 191 0.15 -2.63 -8.57
N TYR A 192 0.46 -2.01 -7.44
CA TYR A 192 -0.22 -0.81 -6.91
C TYR A 192 0.68 0.42 -6.91
N ARG A 193 1.90 0.30 -7.49
CA ARG A 193 2.90 1.35 -7.49
C ARG A 193 2.57 2.45 -8.48
N CYS A 194 2.60 3.70 -8.02
CA CYS A 194 2.30 4.86 -8.86
C CYS A 194 3.44 5.18 -9.85
N PRO A 195 3.12 5.79 -11.00
CA PRO A 195 4.09 6.08 -12.07
C PRO A 195 5.25 6.94 -11.59
N GLU A 196 4.99 7.96 -10.77
CA GLU A 196 6.03 8.84 -10.23
C GLU A 196 7.05 8.08 -9.38
N ASN A 197 6.63 7.04 -8.65
CA ASN A 197 7.55 6.22 -7.88
C ASN A 197 8.37 5.27 -8.77
N ILE A 198 7.75 4.68 -9.82
CA ILE A 198 8.47 3.87 -10.82
C ILE A 198 9.54 4.71 -11.51
N LEU A 199 9.23 5.98 -11.81
CA LEU A 199 10.14 6.92 -12.48
C LEU A 199 11.12 7.59 -11.52
N SER A 200 11.15 7.22 -10.24
CA SER A 200 12.04 7.79 -9.23
C SER A 200 11.96 9.32 -9.14
N ILE A 201 10.77 9.87 -9.29
CA ILE A 201 10.46 11.28 -9.04
C ILE A 201 9.68 11.44 -7.75
N ASP A 202 9.57 12.68 -7.25
CA ASP A 202 8.91 12.97 -5.98
C ASP A 202 7.44 12.52 -5.98
N TRP A 203 7.03 11.90 -4.90
CA TRP A 203 5.68 11.41 -4.67
C TRP A 203 5.10 11.96 -3.35
N SER A 204 3.78 11.92 -3.20
CA SER A 204 3.07 12.43 -2.03
C SER A 204 1.78 11.61 -1.80
N PHE A 205 0.77 12.20 -1.14
CA PHE A 205 -0.54 11.59 -0.87
C PHE A 205 -1.21 10.99 -2.12
N GLY A 206 -0.92 11.53 -3.31
CA GLY A 206 -1.41 11.00 -4.57
C GLY A 206 -1.01 9.54 -4.83
N ALA A 207 0.10 9.07 -4.26
CA ALA A 207 0.55 7.69 -4.38
C ALA A 207 -0.47 6.71 -3.78
N ASP A 208 -1.03 7.01 -2.59
CA ASP A 208 -2.06 6.18 -1.96
C ASP A 208 -3.39 6.20 -2.75
N ILE A 209 -3.73 7.34 -3.39
CA ILE A 209 -4.91 7.45 -4.27
C ILE A 209 -4.75 6.58 -5.50
N TRP A 210 -3.58 6.58 -6.14
CA TRP A 210 -3.29 5.68 -7.25
C TRP A 210 -3.45 4.22 -6.84
N SER A 211 -2.81 3.82 -5.74
CA SER A 211 -2.88 2.45 -5.23
C SER A 211 -4.33 2.04 -4.94
N LEU A 212 -5.15 2.94 -4.36
CA LEU A 212 -6.57 2.67 -4.13
C LEU A 212 -7.35 2.54 -5.45
N GLY A 213 -7.02 3.33 -6.49
CA GLY A 213 -7.60 3.19 -7.83
C GLY A 213 -7.35 1.79 -8.41
N CYS A 214 -6.13 1.26 -8.28
CA CYS A 214 -5.78 -0.10 -8.67
C CYS A 214 -6.61 -1.14 -7.87
N VAL A 215 -6.75 -0.97 -6.56
CA VAL A 215 -7.55 -1.86 -5.70
C VAL A 215 -9.02 -1.86 -6.12
N ILE A 216 -9.60 -0.71 -6.47
CA ILE A 216 -10.99 -0.63 -6.95
C ILE A 216 -11.17 -1.41 -8.25
N CYS A 217 -10.24 -1.31 -9.19
CA CYS A 217 -10.26 -2.10 -10.42
C CYS A 217 -10.16 -3.60 -10.12
N GLU A 218 -9.30 -3.99 -9.19
CA GLU A 218 -9.13 -5.39 -8.77
C GLU A 218 -10.36 -5.93 -8.07
N MET A 219 -10.97 -5.18 -7.15
CA MET A 219 -12.24 -5.56 -6.51
C MET A 219 -13.35 -5.81 -7.55
N LYS A 220 -13.39 -4.98 -8.60
CA LYS A 220 -14.38 -5.09 -9.66
C LYS A 220 -14.13 -6.25 -10.61
N SER A 221 -12.87 -6.50 -10.99
CA SER A 221 -12.50 -7.54 -11.96
C SER A 221 -12.30 -8.92 -11.36
N GLY A 222 -11.96 -9.00 -10.06
CA GLY A 222 -11.48 -10.20 -9.38
C GLY A 222 -10.05 -10.58 -9.73
N ASN A 223 -9.32 -9.73 -10.48
CA ASN A 223 -7.94 -9.97 -10.90
C ASN A 223 -7.11 -8.70 -10.71
N ARG A 224 -5.82 -8.84 -10.48
CA ARG A 224 -4.89 -7.70 -10.46
C ARG A 224 -5.08 -6.85 -11.71
N PHE A 225 -5.13 -5.53 -11.51
CA PHE A 225 -5.39 -4.62 -12.61
C PHE A 225 -4.15 -4.38 -13.45
N PHE A 226 -3.00 -4.16 -12.81
CA PHE A 226 -1.69 -4.15 -13.45
C PHE A 226 -0.94 -5.42 -13.06
N ASP A 227 -0.55 -6.21 -14.06
CA ASP A 227 0.25 -7.42 -13.85
C ASP A 227 1.73 -7.10 -14.01
N SER A 228 2.29 -6.47 -12.99
CA SER A 228 3.70 -6.08 -12.98
C SER A 228 4.69 -7.26 -12.96
N GLY A 229 4.19 -8.51 -12.95
CA GLY A 229 4.99 -9.73 -12.86
C GLY A 229 5.70 -9.89 -11.50
N ASP A 230 6.59 -10.88 -11.43
CA ASP A 230 7.41 -11.11 -10.24
C ASP A 230 8.52 -10.06 -10.14
N TYR A 231 8.15 -8.92 -9.61
CA TYR A 231 9.08 -7.89 -9.18
C TYR A 231 9.71 -8.34 -7.87
N PHE A 232 10.84 -9.00 -7.95
CA PHE A 232 11.68 -9.16 -6.77
C PHE A 232 12.37 -7.82 -6.49
N GLU A 233 12.17 -7.27 -5.30
CA GLU A 233 12.75 -6.00 -4.84
C GLU A 233 14.29 -5.95 -4.98
N ASP A 234 14.94 -7.10 -5.02
CA ASP A 234 16.39 -7.24 -5.06
C ASP A 234 17.01 -7.28 -6.48
N SER A 235 16.19 -7.34 -7.52
CA SER A 235 16.65 -7.28 -8.92
C SER A 235 15.55 -6.64 -9.76
N PRO A 236 15.57 -5.31 -9.95
CA PRO A 236 14.62 -4.65 -10.84
C PRO A 236 14.86 -5.19 -12.25
N ASN A 237 14.01 -6.13 -12.67
CA ASN A 237 13.98 -6.58 -14.05
C ASN A 237 13.46 -5.40 -14.89
N ASP A 238 14.32 -4.80 -15.67
CA ASP A 238 13.97 -3.64 -16.53
C ASP A 238 12.79 -4.02 -17.47
N ASP A 239 12.65 -5.28 -17.87
CA ASP A 239 11.50 -5.77 -18.66
C ASP A 239 10.18 -5.65 -17.88
N ALA A 240 10.14 -6.07 -16.63
CA ALA A 240 8.93 -5.99 -15.80
C ALA A 240 8.55 -4.54 -15.49
N GLN A 241 9.52 -3.65 -15.24
CA GLN A 241 9.26 -2.21 -15.07
C GLN A 241 8.77 -1.57 -16.37
N CYS A 242 9.40 -1.90 -17.51
CA CYS A 242 8.99 -1.43 -18.81
C CYS A 242 7.58 -1.89 -19.15
N ARG A 243 7.24 -3.16 -18.88
CA ARG A 243 5.88 -3.70 -19.06
C ARG A 243 4.88 -2.95 -18.21
N HIS A 244 5.16 -2.74 -16.93
CA HIS A 244 4.25 -2.01 -16.03
C HIS A 244 4.00 -0.57 -16.53
N LEU A 245 5.03 0.14 -16.97
CA LEU A 245 4.87 1.46 -17.58
C LEU A 245 4.03 1.41 -18.87
N CYS A 246 4.20 0.35 -19.70
CA CYS A 246 3.36 0.13 -20.89
C CYS A 246 1.89 -0.13 -20.52
N GLU A 247 1.61 -0.92 -19.48
CA GLU A 247 0.25 -1.15 -18.99
C GLU A 247 -0.39 0.16 -18.54
N ILE A 248 0.35 0.99 -17.81
CA ILE A 248 -0.10 2.32 -17.39
C ILE A 248 -0.39 3.21 -18.61
N GLU A 249 0.50 3.25 -19.62
CA GLU A 249 0.29 4.04 -20.85
C GLU A 249 -0.94 3.58 -21.64
N ILE A 250 -1.17 2.27 -21.74
CA ILE A 250 -2.35 1.70 -22.43
C ILE A 250 -3.65 2.13 -21.74
N VAL A 251 -3.68 2.12 -20.42
CA VAL A 251 -4.89 2.37 -19.63
C VAL A 251 -5.15 3.84 -19.41
N CYS A 252 -4.10 4.61 -19.07
CA CYS A 252 -4.21 5.97 -18.55
C CYS A 252 -3.78 7.03 -19.58
N GLY A 253 -3.18 6.61 -20.70
CA GLY A 253 -2.69 7.53 -21.74
C GLY A 253 -1.19 7.84 -21.62
N PHE A 254 -0.75 8.84 -22.38
CA PHE A 254 0.67 9.16 -22.49
C PHE A 254 1.24 9.83 -21.23
N PHE A 255 2.48 9.51 -20.93
CA PHE A 255 3.22 10.16 -19.85
C PHE A 255 3.49 11.65 -20.19
N PRO A 256 3.25 12.58 -19.26
CA PRO A 256 3.58 13.98 -19.42
C PRO A 256 5.09 14.16 -19.68
N LYS A 257 5.44 15.02 -20.67
CA LYS A 257 6.84 15.28 -21.02
C LYS A 257 7.68 15.70 -19.81
N GLN A 258 7.10 16.53 -18.94
CA GLN A 258 7.79 17.03 -17.77
C GLN A 258 8.17 15.88 -16.81
N MET A 259 7.28 14.91 -16.54
CA MET A 259 7.58 13.75 -15.71
C MET A 259 8.76 12.95 -16.29
N VAL A 260 8.76 12.71 -17.59
CA VAL A 260 9.84 11.98 -18.27
C VAL A 260 11.17 12.74 -18.19
N HIS A 261 11.16 14.07 -18.36
CA HIS A 261 12.37 14.89 -18.28
C HIS A 261 12.93 15.01 -16.86
N THR A 262 12.07 15.06 -15.85
CA THR A 262 12.50 15.16 -14.44
C THR A 262 13.12 13.86 -13.92
N SER A 263 12.75 12.74 -14.52
CA SER A 263 13.18 11.40 -14.07
C SER A 263 14.61 11.08 -14.50
N ASN A 264 15.44 10.70 -13.54
CA ASN A 264 16.80 10.24 -13.78
C ASN A 264 16.86 8.83 -14.42
N VAL A 265 15.77 8.05 -14.29
CA VAL A 265 15.69 6.69 -14.81
C VAL A 265 14.91 6.58 -16.12
N ALA A 266 14.20 7.61 -16.54
CA ALA A 266 13.35 7.60 -17.73
C ALA A 266 14.06 7.18 -19.00
N LYS A 267 15.36 7.48 -19.15
CA LYS A 267 16.18 7.09 -20.30
C LYS A 267 16.21 5.58 -20.56
N LYS A 268 15.94 4.78 -19.53
CA LYS A 268 15.84 3.33 -19.65
C LYS A 268 14.57 2.88 -20.37
N PHE A 269 13.49 3.67 -20.28
CA PHE A 269 12.15 3.25 -20.68
C PHE A 269 11.57 4.07 -21.85
N PHE A 270 12.04 5.29 -22.10
CA PHE A 270 11.49 6.19 -23.09
C PHE A 270 12.45 6.54 -24.22
N CYS A 271 11.93 6.68 -25.44
CA CYS A 271 12.71 7.11 -26.61
C CYS A 271 13.20 8.54 -26.46
N SER A 272 14.48 8.79 -26.80
CA SER A 272 15.12 10.10 -26.72
C SER A 272 14.80 11.06 -27.89
N ASN A 273 13.89 10.70 -28.79
CA ASN A 273 13.69 11.39 -30.10
C ASN A 273 12.95 12.73 -30.01
N GLY A 274 12.74 13.30 -28.83
CA GLY A 274 12.13 14.65 -28.65
C GLY A 274 10.68 14.81 -29.14
N VAL A 275 10.15 13.87 -29.92
CA VAL A 275 8.85 13.95 -30.60
C VAL A 275 7.78 13.08 -29.95
N SER A 276 8.14 11.95 -29.34
CA SER A 276 7.19 11.10 -28.61
C SER A 276 7.83 10.50 -27.37
N ASN A 277 7.21 10.75 -26.22
CA ASN A 277 7.56 10.07 -24.96
C ASN A 277 6.95 8.66 -24.93
N ARG A 278 7.11 7.90 -26.02
CA ARG A 278 6.63 6.52 -26.07
C ARG A 278 7.62 5.59 -25.41
N ILE A 279 7.09 4.66 -24.63
CA ILE A 279 7.88 3.62 -23.99
C ILE A 279 8.53 2.74 -25.06
N LEU A 280 9.78 2.33 -24.81
CA LEU A 280 10.56 1.47 -25.68
C LEU A 280 10.03 0.03 -25.66
N SER A 281 8.83 -0.22 -26.19
CA SER A 281 8.23 -1.55 -26.28
C SER A 281 9.08 -2.60 -27.01
N LYS A 282 10.11 -2.15 -27.75
CA LYS A 282 11.07 -3.04 -28.42
C LYS A 282 11.95 -3.87 -27.46
N GLN A 283 11.99 -3.51 -26.18
CA GLN A 283 12.76 -4.20 -25.15
C GLN A 283 11.94 -5.27 -24.41
N LEU A 284 10.62 -5.36 -24.70
CA LEU A 284 9.75 -6.31 -24.02
C LEU A 284 9.97 -7.74 -24.51
N SER A 285 10.00 -8.67 -23.58
CA SER A 285 9.94 -10.10 -23.85
C SER A 285 8.64 -10.48 -24.58
N LYS A 286 8.62 -11.65 -25.23
CA LYS A 286 7.38 -12.18 -25.84
C LYS A 286 6.27 -12.33 -24.81
N GLU A 287 6.62 -12.83 -23.61
CA GLU A 287 5.69 -13.00 -22.49
C GLU A 287 5.08 -11.67 -22.06
N SER A 288 5.88 -10.63 -21.82
CA SER A 288 5.40 -9.28 -21.50
C SER A 288 4.49 -8.71 -22.58
N SER A 289 4.82 -8.93 -23.85
CA SER A 289 3.99 -8.50 -24.99
C SER A 289 2.63 -9.19 -25.04
N GLU A 290 2.55 -10.49 -24.70
CA GLU A 290 1.26 -11.22 -24.61
C GLU A 290 0.41 -10.76 -23.42
N ILE A 291 1.01 -10.40 -22.30
CA ILE A 291 0.30 -9.84 -21.14
C ILE A 291 -0.36 -8.51 -21.52
N LEU A 292 0.38 -7.62 -22.20
CA LEU A 292 -0.13 -6.31 -22.64
C LEU A 292 -1.35 -6.41 -23.54
N LYS A 293 -1.42 -7.43 -24.41
CA LYS A 293 -2.59 -7.64 -25.29
C LYS A 293 -3.88 -7.97 -24.51
N LYS A 294 -3.76 -8.45 -23.30
CA LYS A 294 -4.88 -8.82 -22.42
C LYS A 294 -5.31 -7.68 -21.48
N GLN A 295 -4.58 -6.57 -21.47
CA GLN A 295 -4.87 -5.43 -20.58
C GLN A 295 -6.25 -4.85 -20.86
N LYS A 296 -7.09 -4.77 -19.83
CA LYS A 296 -8.44 -4.19 -19.91
C LYS A 296 -8.38 -2.68 -19.66
N LEU A 297 -9.19 -1.94 -20.42
CA LEU A 297 -9.39 -0.52 -20.20
C LEU A 297 -10.43 -0.27 -19.09
N ILE A 298 -10.31 0.86 -18.39
CA ILE A 298 -11.22 1.22 -17.30
C ILE A 298 -12.69 1.19 -17.74
N PRO A 299 -13.12 1.75 -18.89
CA PRO A 299 -14.52 1.67 -19.33
C PRO A 299 -15.03 0.26 -19.58
N GLN A 300 -14.14 -0.70 -19.84
CA GLN A 300 -14.53 -2.11 -20.04
C GLN A 300 -14.82 -2.82 -18.71
N LEU A 301 -14.30 -2.31 -17.59
CA LEU A 301 -14.55 -2.86 -16.26
C LEU A 301 -15.83 -2.30 -15.62
N PHE A 302 -16.14 -1.05 -15.90
CA PHE A 302 -17.23 -0.34 -15.24
C PHE A 302 -18.32 0.02 -16.24
N HIS A 303 -19.50 -0.61 -16.10
CA HIS A 303 -20.70 -0.21 -16.87
C HIS A 303 -21.26 1.15 -16.39
N ASN A 304 -20.97 1.55 -15.16
CA ASN A 304 -21.34 2.84 -14.61
C ASN A 304 -20.30 3.89 -15.00
N LEU A 305 -20.71 4.90 -15.77
CA LEU A 305 -19.81 5.99 -16.24
C LEU A 305 -19.19 6.79 -15.08
N ALA A 306 -19.93 7.01 -13.98
CA ALA A 306 -19.40 7.71 -12.83
C ALA A 306 -18.32 6.89 -12.12
N ALA A 307 -18.43 5.55 -12.10
CA ALA A 307 -17.38 4.70 -11.57
C ALA A 307 -16.10 4.76 -12.42
N ALA A 308 -16.27 4.67 -13.76
CA ALA A 308 -15.15 4.77 -14.68
C ALA A 308 -14.45 6.14 -14.57
N ASP A 309 -15.21 7.23 -14.50
CA ASP A 309 -14.68 8.60 -14.37
C ASP A 309 -13.91 8.81 -13.05
N LEU A 310 -14.45 8.33 -11.92
CA LEU A 310 -13.74 8.38 -10.64
C LEU A 310 -12.40 7.65 -10.72
N VAL A 311 -12.40 6.42 -11.22
CA VAL A 311 -11.18 5.60 -11.31
C VAL A 311 -10.17 6.23 -12.27
N GLN A 312 -10.60 6.78 -13.41
CA GLN A 312 -9.72 7.53 -14.33
C GLN A 312 -9.06 8.72 -13.63
N LYS A 313 -9.80 9.47 -12.81
CA LYS A 313 -9.25 10.59 -12.03
C LYS A 313 -8.30 10.13 -10.92
N MET A 314 -8.53 8.94 -10.34
CA MET A 314 -7.60 8.35 -9.35
C MET A 314 -6.32 7.82 -10.02
N LEU A 315 -6.42 7.33 -11.25
CA LEU A 315 -5.31 6.82 -12.06
C LEU A 315 -4.77 7.86 -13.07
N ALA A 316 -4.91 9.16 -12.77
CA ALA A 316 -4.22 10.19 -13.54
C ALA A 316 -2.70 10.02 -13.37
N ILE A 317 -1.96 9.95 -14.49
CA ILE A 317 -0.51 9.71 -14.51
C ILE A 317 0.22 10.85 -13.78
N ASP A 318 -0.14 12.10 -14.09
CA ASP A 318 0.41 13.25 -13.38
C ASP A 318 -0.22 13.33 -11.97
N PRO A 319 0.58 13.27 -10.90
CA PRO A 319 0.06 13.39 -9.54
C PRO A 319 -0.61 14.75 -9.26
N VAL A 320 -0.33 15.79 -10.04
CA VAL A 320 -0.96 17.12 -9.93
C VAL A 320 -2.41 17.08 -10.41
N ASP A 321 -2.72 16.29 -11.43
CA ASP A 321 -4.06 16.13 -11.99
C ASP A 321 -4.87 15.06 -11.22
N ARG A 322 -4.22 14.31 -10.35
CA ARG A 322 -4.83 13.21 -9.62
C ARG A 322 -5.81 13.72 -8.57
N ILE A 323 -7.02 13.16 -8.55
CA ILE A 323 -8.09 13.56 -7.62
C ILE A 323 -7.65 13.39 -6.16
N THR A 324 -8.03 14.34 -5.29
CA THR A 324 -7.76 14.24 -3.85
C THR A 324 -8.82 13.38 -3.15
N PRO A 325 -8.56 12.84 -1.93
CA PRO A 325 -9.56 12.10 -1.17
C PRO A 325 -10.85 12.89 -0.95
N GLU A 326 -10.74 14.19 -0.66
CA GLU A 326 -11.87 15.09 -0.42
C GLU A 326 -12.76 15.22 -1.66
N ASN A 327 -12.15 15.46 -2.82
CA ASN A 327 -12.86 15.59 -4.09
C ASN A 327 -13.45 14.25 -4.55
N ALA A 328 -12.73 13.14 -4.31
CA ALA A 328 -13.22 11.81 -4.61
C ALA A 328 -14.47 11.43 -3.80
N LEU A 329 -14.52 11.79 -2.51
CA LEU A 329 -15.68 11.55 -1.65
C LEU A 329 -16.93 12.33 -2.09
N ASN A 330 -16.74 13.48 -2.75
CA ASN A 330 -17.83 14.30 -3.30
C ASN A 330 -18.18 13.92 -4.76
N HIS A 331 -17.56 12.87 -5.30
CA HIS A 331 -17.79 12.45 -6.68
C HIS A 331 -19.17 11.78 -6.85
N ASN A 332 -19.79 11.97 -8.03
CA ASN A 332 -21.11 11.43 -8.35
C ASN A 332 -21.21 9.90 -8.21
N PHE A 333 -20.09 9.19 -8.25
CA PHE A 333 -20.03 7.75 -7.95
C PHE A 333 -20.61 7.39 -6.57
N PHE A 334 -20.55 8.30 -5.61
CA PHE A 334 -21.02 8.11 -4.25
C PHE A 334 -22.36 8.78 -3.94
N VAL A 335 -22.91 9.56 -4.86
CA VAL A 335 -24.12 10.37 -4.64
C VAL A 335 -25.37 9.62 -5.08
N ASN A 336 -25.25 8.58 -5.89
CA ASN A 336 -26.37 7.80 -6.47
C ASN A 336 -26.60 6.48 -5.74
#